data_d2414ad3801659306ccbdb8955ee2f7e
#
_entry.id   d2414ad3801659306ccbdb8955ee2f7e
#
_cell.length_a   1.000
_cell.length_b   1.000
_cell.length_c   1.000
_cell.angle_alpha   90.00
_cell.angle_beta   90.00
_cell.angle_gamma   90.00
#
_symmetry.space_group_name_H-M   'P 1'
#
loop_
_entity.id
_entity.type
_entity.pdbx_description
1 polymer ?
#
loop_
_entity_poly.entity_id
_entity_poly.type
_entity_poly.pdbx_seq_one_letter_code
_entity_poly.pdbx_strand_id
1 'polypeptide(L)' 'MRTVATIPHPTITIRVFQMNEKYVVNFEAGPMEQAFKFSFQEVKSLENLLTIINADFIEKVRGRFNEMYLQLKETIRT' A
#
# COMPACT_ATOMS: atom_id res chain seq x y z
N MET A 1 -13.82 5.06 -8.69
CA MET A 1 -12.86 4.21 -7.93
C MET A 1 -13.63 3.37 -6.93
N ARG A 2 -13.31 2.11 -6.85
CA ARG A 2 -14.01 1.22 -5.93
C ARG A 2 -13.04 0.24 -5.28
N THR A 3 -13.30 -0.08 -4.02
CA THR A 3 -12.49 -1.04 -3.28
C THR A 3 -12.83 -2.45 -3.74
N VAL A 4 -11.83 -3.21 -4.18
CA VAL A 4 -12.03 -4.58 -4.66
C VAL A 4 -11.41 -5.62 -3.73
N ALA A 5 -10.54 -5.20 -2.82
CA ALA A 5 -9.95 -6.12 -1.84
C ALA A 5 -9.35 -5.35 -0.68
N THR A 6 -9.18 -6.05 0.44
CA THR A 6 -8.50 -5.53 1.61
C THR A 6 -7.56 -6.64 2.08
N ILE A 7 -6.31 -6.28 2.36
CA ILE A 7 -5.32 -7.25 2.83
C ILE A 7 -5.16 -7.06 4.35
N PRO A 8 -5.45 -8.09 5.16
CA PRO A 8 -5.32 -7.96 6.61
C PRO A 8 -3.88 -7.73 7.04
N HIS A 9 -3.68 -6.78 7.94
CA HIS A 9 -2.39 -6.53 8.56
C HIS A 9 -2.61 -5.89 9.93
N PRO A 10 -1.85 -6.28 10.95
CA PRO A 10 -2.09 -5.80 12.31
C PRO A 10 -1.86 -4.30 12.53
N THR A 11 -0.99 -3.66 11.76
CA THR A 11 -0.63 -2.27 12.01
C THR A 11 -0.81 -1.35 10.80
N ILE A 12 -1.02 -1.90 9.61
CA ILE A 12 -1.16 -1.13 8.37
C ILE A 12 -2.50 -1.44 7.74
N THR A 13 -3.21 -0.41 7.31
CA THR A 13 -4.45 -0.60 6.54
C THR A 13 -4.06 -0.72 5.08
N ILE A 14 -4.39 -1.86 4.47
CA ILE A 14 -4.03 -2.15 3.09
C ILE A 14 -5.31 -2.37 2.28
N ARG A 15 -5.56 -1.49 1.31
CA ARG A 15 -6.74 -1.56 0.45
C ARG A 15 -6.33 -1.60 -1.00
N VAL A 16 -7.07 -2.36 -1.78
CA VAL A 16 -6.87 -2.42 -3.23
C VAL A 16 -8.10 -1.80 -3.88
N PHE A 17 -7.86 -0.78 -4.70
CA PHE A 17 -8.91 -0.11 -5.45
C PHE A 17 -8.77 -0.42 -6.94
N GLN A 18 -9.88 -0.39 -7.64
CA GLN A 18 -9.89 -0.50 -9.09
C GLN A 18 -10.34 0.84 -9.66
N MET A 19 -9.57 1.39 -10.58
CA MET A 19 -9.88 2.66 -11.20
C MET A 19 -9.37 2.65 -12.63
N ASN A 20 -10.31 2.76 -13.57
CA ASN A 20 -10.00 2.67 -15.00
C ASN A 20 -9.18 1.43 -15.25
N GLU A 21 -8.44 1.09 -16.01
CA GLU A 21 -7.75 -0.18 -16.23
C GLU A 21 -6.52 -0.35 -15.34
N LYS A 22 -6.66 0.06 -14.06
CA LYS A 22 -5.56 -0.01 -13.09
C LYS A 22 -6.04 -0.47 -11.74
N TYR A 23 -5.13 -1.09 -10.99
CA TYR A 23 -5.31 -1.34 -9.56
C TYR A 23 -4.43 -0.36 -8.80
N VAL A 24 -4.96 0.19 -7.74
CA VAL A 24 -4.20 1.04 -6.83
C VAL A 24 -4.16 0.34 -5.48
N VAL A 25 -2.96 0.02 -5.01
CA VAL A 25 -2.77 -0.60 -3.70
C VAL A 25 -2.36 0.51 -2.74
N ASN A 26 -3.20 0.78 -1.75
CA ASN A 26 -2.98 1.87 -0.81
C ASN A 26 -2.61 1.31 0.55
N PHE A 27 -1.50 1.75 1.09
CA PHE A 27 -1.01 1.40 2.42
C PHE A 27 -1.10 2.63 3.31
N GLU A 28 -1.78 2.50 4.44
CA GLU A 28 -2.01 3.63 5.34
C GLU A 28 -1.56 3.26 6.75
N ALA A 29 -0.78 4.13 7.36
CA ALA A 29 -0.28 3.94 8.72
C ALA A 29 -0.28 5.29 9.42
N GLY A 30 -1.31 5.55 10.26
CA GLY A 30 -1.46 6.81 10.95
C GLY A 30 -1.57 7.99 9.98
N PRO A 31 -0.71 9.01 10.10
CA PRO A 31 -0.76 10.17 9.21
C PRO A 31 -0.06 9.95 7.87
N MET A 32 0.45 8.73 7.62
CA MET A 32 1.27 8.45 6.44
C MET A 32 0.57 7.50 5.50
N GLU A 33 0.89 7.61 4.23
CA GLU A 33 0.27 6.81 3.18
C GLU A 33 1.26 6.52 2.07
N GLN A 34 1.21 5.31 1.54
CA GLN A 34 1.97 4.93 0.35
C GLN A 34 1.00 4.27 -0.61
N ALA A 35 1.14 4.56 -1.90
CA ALA A 35 0.27 3.98 -2.92
C ALA A 35 1.09 3.50 -4.10
N PHE A 36 0.68 2.37 -4.65
CA PHE A 36 1.30 1.78 -5.84
C PHE A 36 0.22 1.53 -6.87
N LYS A 37 0.50 1.84 -8.12
CA LYS A 37 -0.43 1.65 -9.23
C LYS A 37 0.10 0.56 -10.15
N PHE A 38 -0.78 -0.38 -10.50
CA PHE A 38 -0.45 -1.47 -11.41
C PHE A 38 -1.48 -1.50 -12.52
N SER A 39 -1.03 -1.58 -13.77
CA SER A 39 -1.96 -1.71 -14.88
C SER A 39 -2.49 -3.14 -14.93
N PHE A 40 -3.68 -3.32 -15.51
CA PHE A 40 -4.23 -4.66 -15.73
C PHE A 40 -3.31 -5.52 -16.59
N GLN A 41 -2.59 -4.89 -17.53
CA GLN A 41 -1.68 -5.61 -18.40
C GLN A 41 -0.47 -6.16 -17.64
N GLU A 42 -0.02 -5.41 -16.63
CA GLU A 42 1.14 -5.83 -15.83
C GLU A 42 0.82 -6.99 -14.90
N VAL A 43 -0.30 -6.91 -14.21
CA VAL A 43 -0.63 -7.91 -13.18
C VAL A 43 -1.64 -8.95 -13.66
N LYS A 44 -2.40 -8.65 -14.71
CA LYS A 44 -3.35 -9.54 -15.38
C LYS A 44 -4.61 -9.87 -14.59
N SER A 45 -4.54 -10.04 -13.29
CA SER A 45 -5.72 -10.34 -12.47
C SER A 45 -5.53 -9.85 -11.06
N LEU A 46 -6.64 -9.71 -10.34
CA LEU A 46 -6.61 -9.36 -8.93
C LEU A 46 -5.92 -10.43 -8.11
N GLU A 47 -6.16 -11.71 -8.43
CA GLU A 47 -5.50 -12.81 -7.73
C GLU A 47 -3.99 -12.73 -7.85
N ASN A 48 -3.50 -12.43 -9.04
CA ASN A 48 -2.07 -12.31 -9.27
C ASN A 48 -1.51 -11.11 -8.50
N LEU A 49 -2.23 -10.01 -8.50
CA LEU A 49 -1.84 -8.83 -7.74
C LEU A 49 -1.70 -9.16 -6.25
N LEU A 50 -2.68 -9.86 -5.69
CA LEU A 50 -2.64 -10.24 -4.27
C LEU A 50 -1.47 -11.17 -3.95
N THR A 51 -1.04 -11.95 -4.93
CA THR A 51 0.16 -12.79 -4.79
C THR A 51 1.43 -11.94 -4.79
N ILE A 52 1.45 -10.89 -5.59
CA ILE A 52 2.59 -9.97 -5.67
C ILE A 52 2.76 -9.20 -4.35
N ILE A 53 1.64 -8.78 -3.76
CA ILE A 53 1.65 -8.07 -2.48
C ILE A 53 1.81 -9.10 -1.35
N ASN A 54 2.97 -9.70 -1.30
CA ASN A 54 3.28 -10.74 -0.31
C ASN A 54 3.92 -10.14 0.94
N ALA A 55 4.27 -11.00 1.89
CA ALA A 55 4.84 -10.56 3.16
C ALA A 55 6.12 -9.73 2.98
N ASP A 56 6.95 -10.10 2.02
CA ASP A 56 8.18 -9.37 1.74
C ASP A 56 7.91 -7.96 1.23
N PHE A 57 6.93 -7.82 0.33
CA PHE A 57 6.53 -6.52 -0.19
C PHE A 57 6.02 -5.63 0.96
N ILE A 58 5.15 -6.18 1.79
CA ILE A 58 4.57 -5.45 2.91
C ILE A 58 5.65 -5.06 3.92
N GLU A 59 6.63 -5.92 4.15
CA GLU A 59 7.72 -5.63 5.06
C GLU A 59 8.58 -4.46 4.57
N LYS A 60 8.81 -4.36 3.27
CA LYS A 60 9.52 -3.24 2.69
C LYS A 60 8.73 -1.94 2.82
N VAL A 61 7.42 -2.02 2.64
CA VAL A 61 6.54 -0.86 2.84
C VAL A 61 6.58 -0.41 4.30
N ARG A 62 6.55 -1.37 5.22
CA ARG A 62 6.62 -1.07 6.65
C ARG A 62 7.93 -0.38 7.00
N GLY A 63 9.02 -0.82 6.41
CA GLY A 63 10.32 -0.17 6.62
C GLY A 63 10.34 1.29 6.18
N ARG A 64 9.70 1.58 5.02
CA ARG A 64 9.58 2.96 4.55
C ARG A 64 8.70 3.79 5.47
N PHE A 65 7.63 3.23 5.98
CA PHE A 65 6.79 3.94 6.94
C PHE A 65 7.57 4.32 8.17
N ASN A 66 8.46 3.45 8.63
CA ASN A 66 9.29 3.75 9.77
C ASN A 66 10.19 4.96 9.50
N GLU A 67 10.80 5.01 8.34
CA GLU A 67 11.61 6.15 7.92
C GLU A 67 10.77 7.42 7.77
N MET A 68 9.60 7.29 7.17
CA MET A 68 8.67 8.41 7.03
C MET A 68 8.23 8.96 8.40
N TYR A 69 7.97 8.06 9.32
CA TYR A 69 7.59 8.46 10.67
C TYR A 69 8.68 9.25 11.36
N LEU A 70 9.92 8.80 11.24
CA LEU A 70 11.06 9.51 11.83
C LEU A 70 11.22 10.88 11.20
N GLN A 71 11.09 10.99 9.88
CA GLN A 71 11.17 12.26 9.19
C GLN A 71 10.06 13.20 9.63
N LEU A 72 8.84 12.70 9.70
CA LEU A 72 7.69 13.49 10.13
C LEU A 72 7.88 14.00 11.55
N LYS A 73 8.35 13.14 12.44
CA LYS A 73 8.60 13.48 13.83
C LYS A 73 9.65 14.57 13.96
N GLU A 74 10.70 14.50 13.17
CA GLU A 74 11.74 15.53 13.17
C GLU A 74 11.22 16.86 12.64
N THR A 75 10.36 16.79 11.60
CA THR A 75 9.82 17.98 10.94
C THR A 75 8.90 18.78 11.86
N ILE A 76 8.02 18.11 12.58
CA ILE A 76 7.04 18.77 13.45
C ILE A 76 7.53 18.98 14.87
N ARG A 77 8.70 18.51 15.18
CA ARG A 77 9.31 18.69 16.50
C ARG A 77 9.92 20.07 16.63
N THR A 78 9.51 20.81 17.59
CA THR A 78 10.04 22.15 17.85
C THR A 78 10.44 22.29 19.30
#